data_b642d28f457899bcc34bef3e68f58f52
#
_entry.id   b642d28f457899bcc34bef3e68f58f52
#
_cell.length_a   1.000
_cell.length_b   1.000
_cell.length_c   1.000
_cell.angle_alpha   90.00
_cell.angle_beta   90.00
_cell.angle_gamma   90.00
#
_symmetry.space_group_name_H-M   'P 1'
#
loop_
_entity.id
_entity.type
_entity.pdbx_description
1 polymer ?
#
loop_
_entity_poly.entity_id
_entity_poly.type
_entity_poly.pdbx_seq_one_letter_code
_entity_poly.pdbx_strand_id
1 'polypeptide(L)'
;MTQPTEKIFTPYQIFMIAVLAFIQFTVILDFMVLSPLGAILMPTLKITTSQFGFVVSAYAFSAGASGLLAAGFADKFDRKKFLLFFYVGFIIGTALCASATNYNFLLFARIFTGIFGGVIGSVGFAIISDLFKLEVRGRVMGFVQMAFAASQVLGLPIGLLLANSFDWHAPFWMIVGVSTVVGIVIFVKMKPVTEHLKVQSDSNAFQHLAKTISEPHYLRAFLGTILLSTGGFMLMPFGSAYGTNNLGLKLSELPIMYGVTGIFSIFFGPMIGKLSDKLGKFNTFLIGSIISIIMVGIYTQLGITPLWVIIILNVILFTGISARMISSSALMTAIPSMKDRGAFMSINSSIQQISGGVASFIAGLIVVQQPNGILDHYDILGYTVIGSMVVAIGLIYWVDQYVRQREESKKLEDMKV
;
A
#
# COMPACT_ATOMS: atom_id res chain seq x y z
N MET A 1 1.90 25.50 40.51
CA MET A 1 2.68 24.29 40.31
C MET A 1 2.17 23.62 39.04
N THR A 2 2.86 23.81 37.91
CA THR A 2 2.55 23.14 36.65
C THR A 2 2.89 21.66 36.81
N GLN A 3 1.90 20.79 36.76
CA GLN A 3 2.15 19.33 36.70
C GLN A 3 3.08 19.05 35.52
N PRO A 4 4.13 18.24 35.67
CA PRO A 4 4.99 17.86 34.56
C PRO A 4 4.11 17.09 33.57
N THR A 5 4.06 17.57 32.32
CA THR A 5 3.39 16.85 31.22
C THR A 5 4.02 15.47 31.14
N GLU A 6 3.31 14.44 31.61
CA GLU A 6 3.74 13.03 31.47
C GLU A 6 4.04 12.78 29.99
N LYS A 7 5.29 12.40 29.70
CA LYS A 7 5.70 12.05 28.35
C LYS A 7 4.88 10.82 27.92
N ILE A 8 4.04 10.98 26.91
CA ILE A 8 3.13 9.95 26.39
C ILE A 8 3.89 8.68 25.98
N PHE A 9 5.14 8.81 25.54
CA PHE A 9 6.00 7.72 25.12
C PHE A 9 7.36 7.75 25.81
N THR A 10 7.86 6.58 26.16
CA THR A 10 9.24 6.40 26.62
C THR A 10 10.23 6.58 25.45
N PRO A 11 11.52 6.90 25.72
CA PRO A 11 12.52 6.99 24.67
C PRO A 11 12.64 5.72 23.80
N TYR A 12 12.48 4.54 24.42
CA TYR A 12 12.49 3.28 23.70
C TYR A 12 11.25 3.12 22.78
N GLN A 13 10.09 3.55 23.24
CA GLN A 13 8.89 3.53 22.42
C GLN A 13 8.98 4.48 21.21
N ILE A 14 9.55 5.68 21.40
CA ILE A 14 9.82 6.61 20.28
C ILE A 14 10.80 5.98 19.28
N PHE A 15 11.87 5.35 19.77
CA PHE A 15 12.81 4.61 18.94
C PHE A 15 12.09 3.52 18.13
N MET A 16 11.21 2.74 18.75
CA MET A 16 10.46 1.67 18.07
C MET A 16 9.51 2.22 17.02
N ILE A 17 8.81 3.33 17.29
CA ILE A 17 7.94 4.00 16.29
C ILE A 17 8.77 4.42 15.07
N ALA A 18 9.93 5.04 15.27
CA ALA A 18 10.80 5.47 14.18
C ALA A 18 11.31 4.29 13.36
N VAL A 19 11.78 3.22 14.01
CA VAL A 19 12.26 2.00 13.34
C VAL A 19 11.16 1.37 12.50
N LEU A 20 9.95 1.19 13.06
CA LEU A 20 8.83 0.61 12.32
C LEU A 20 8.39 1.49 11.15
N ALA A 21 8.44 2.82 11.30
CA ALA A 21 8.15 3.74 10.21
C ALA A 21 9.19 3.63 9.08
N PHE A 22 10.49 3.54 9.41
CA PHE A 22 11.53 3.36 8.39
C PHE A 22 11.45 1.99 7.69
N ILE A 23 11.15 0.92 8.42
CA ILE A 23 10.90 -0.40 7.81
C ILE A 23 9.75 -0.30 6.81
N GLN A 24 8.63 0.29 7.24
CA GLN A 24 7.45 0.44 6.39
C GLN A 24 7.75 1.32 5.18
N PHE A 25 8.53 2.40 5.36
CA PHE A 25 8.99 3.25 4.27
C PHE A 25 9.76 2.48 3.21
N THR A 26 10.75 1.66 3.61
CA THR A 26 11.58 0.92 2.66
C THR A 26 10.79 -0.16 1.91
N VAL A 27 9.89 -0.86 2.60
CA VAL A 27 9.04 -1.89 1.99
C VAL A 27 8.03 -1.29 1.00
N ILE A 28 7.39 -0.19 1.37
CA ILE A 28 6.45 0.51 0.49
C ILE A 28 7.18 1.09 -0.71
N LEU A 29 8.34 1.69 -0.49
CA LEU A 29 9.13 2.29 -1.57
C LEU A 29 9.59 1.24 -2.57
N ASP A 30 10.07 0.08 -2.13
CA ASP A 30 10.47 -1.02 -3.01
C ASP A 30 9.30 -1.51 -3.87
N PHE A 31 8.12 -1.62 -3.27
CA PHE A 31 6.91 -1.98 -4.02
C PHE A 31 6.53 -0.92 -5.06
N MET A 32 6.55 0.36 -4.66
CA MET A 32 6.04 1.45 -5.48
C MET A 32 7.01 1.91 -6.57
N VAL A 33 8.32 1.85 -6.34
CA VAL A 33 9.33 2.44 -7.23
C VAL A 33 9.38 1.76 -8.60
N LEU A 34 9.05 0.49 -8.69
CA LEU A 34 9.06 -0.27 -9.94
C LEU A 34 8.09 0.32 -10.99
N SER A 35 6.91 0.75 -10.56
CA SER A 35 5.88 1.29 -11.47
C SER A 35 6.34 2.54 -12.22
N PRO A 36 6.86 3.60 -11.58
CA PRO A 36 7.42 4.75 -12.28
C PRO A 36 8.64 4.43 -13.14
N LEU A 37 9.38 3.35 -12.82
CA LEU A 37 10.51 2.90 -13.63
C LEU A 37 10.08 2.22 -14.95
N GLY A 38 8.79 1.95 -15.17
CA GLY A 38 8.30 1.27 -16.37
C GLY A 38 8.74 1.92 -17.68
N ALA A 39 8.78 3.26 -17.74
CA ALA A 39 9.26 4.01 -18.89
C ALA A 39 10.72 3.72 -19.25
N ILE A 40 11.55 3.37 -18.27
CA ILE A 40 12.97 3.05 -18.43
C ILE A 40 13.17 1.53 -18.60
N LEU A 41 12.48 0.73 -17.79
CA LEU A 41 12.66 -0.72 -17.72
C LEU A 41 12.21 -1.44 -18.99
N MET A 42 11.03 -1.07 -19.54
CA MET A 42 10.49 -1.77 -20.71
C MET A 42 11.44 -1.70 -21.91
N PRO A 43 11.95 -0.53 -22.31
CA PRO A 43 12.90 -0.46 -23.43
C PRO A 43 14.28 -1.07 -23.09
N THR A 44 14.78 -0.90 -21.85
CA THR A 44 16.10 -1.40 -21.43
C THR A 44 16.16 -2.93 -21.42
N LEU A 45 15.14 -3.58 -20.86
CA LEU A 45 15.07 -5.05 -20.80
C LEU A 45 14.40 -5.67 -22.03
N LYS A 46 13.91 -4.83 -22.96
CA LYS A 46 13.17 -5.24 -24.18
C LYS A 46 11.98 -6.15 -23.85
N ILE A 47 11.22 -5.78 -22.81
CA ILE A 47 10.06 -6.53 -22.33
C ILE A 47 8.76 -5.87 -22.76
N THR A 48 7.73 -6.70 -22.96
CA THR A 48 6.38 -6.25 -23.30
C THR A 48 5.66 -5.66 -22.09
N THR A 49 4.56 -4.94 -22.33
CA THR A 49 3.65 -4.45 -21.27
C THR A 49 3.11 -5.58 -20.40
N SER A 50 2.77 -6.73 -21.01
CA SER A 50 2.33 -7.92 -20.27
C SER A 50 3.42 -8.46 -19.35
N GLN A 51 4.66 -8.56 -19.82
CA GLN A 51 5.80 -8.98 -19.00
C GLN A 51 6.07 -8.00 -17.86
N PHE A 52 6.00 -6.70 -18.13
CA PHE A 52 6.16 -5.67 -17.10
C PHE A 52 5.04 -5.74 -16.04
N GLY A 53 3.78 -5.86 -16.48
CA GLY A 53 2.64 -6.07 -15.58
C GLY A 53 2.81 -7.31 -14.71
N PHE A 54 3.38 -8.39 -15.25
CA PHE A 54 3.65 -9.61 -14.49
C PHE A 54 4.77 -9.43 -13.46
N VAL A 55 5.83 -8.70 -13.77
CA VAL A 55 6.91 -8.36 -12.81
C VAL A 55 6.37 -7.55 -11.63
N VAL A 56 5.49 -6.56 -11.88
CA VAL A 56 4.82 -5.79 -10.82
C VAL A 56 3.92 -6.70 -9.98
N SER A 57 3.14 -7.56 -10.64
CA SER A 57 2.19 -8.47 -9.99
C SER A 57 2.86 -9.55 -9.16
N ALA A 58 4.02 -10.02 -9.58
CA ALA A 58 4.75 -11.12 -8.94
C ALA A 58 5.10 -10.81 -7.47
N TYR A 59 5.51 -9.57 -7.20
CA TYR A 59 5.70 -9.11 -5.82
C TYR A 59 4.38 -9.14 -5.03
N ALA A 60 3.32 -8.59 -5.59
CA ALA A 60 2.03 -8.47 -4.91
C ALA A 60 1.42 -9.85 -4.60
N PHE A 61 1.49 -10.81 -5.53
CA PHE A 61 1.03 -12.18 -5.29
C PHE A 61 1.83 -12.89 -4.20
N SER A 62 3.16 -12.82 -4.28
CA SER A 62 4.02 -13.45 -3.29
C SER A 62 3.89 -12.80 -1.91
N ALA A 63 3.75 -11.46 -1.85
CA ALA A 63 3.54 -10.73 -0.61
C ALA A 63 2.18 -11.04 0.04
N GLY A 64 1.12 -11.10 -0.77
CA GLY A 64 -0.21 -11.47 -0.27
C GLY A 64 -0.28 -12.90 0.25
N ALA A 65 0.31 -13.86 -0.49
CA ALA A 65 0.36 -15.26 -0.08
C ALA A 65 1.20 -15.46 1.20
N SER A 66 2.41 -14.89 1.24
CA SER A 66 3.30 -15.03 2.41
C SER A 66 2.75 -14.33 3.66
N GLY A 67 2.14 -13.15 3.51
CA GLY A 67 1.51 -12.42 4.61
C GLY A 67 0.37 -13.21 5.25
N LEU A 68 -0.47 -13.87 4.44
CA LEU A 68 -1.56 -14.72 4.93
C LEU A 68 -1.02 -15.97 5.64
N LEU A 69 -0.03 -16.63 5.06
CA LEU A 69 0.58 -17.82 5.65
C LEU A 69 1.28 -17.47 6.98
N ALA A 70 2.04 -16.38 7.03
CA ALA A 70 2.75 -15.95 8.23
C ALA A 70 1.81 -15.65 9.40
N ALA A 71 0.62 -15.15 9.15
CA ALA A 71 -0.38 -14.88 10.18
C ALA A 71 -0.74 -16.14 11.02
N GLY A 72 -0.57 -17.34 10.45
CA GLY A 72 -0.85 -18.60 11.14
C GLY A 72 0.25 -19.08 12.11
N PHE A 73 1.49 -18.57 12.00
CA PHE A 73 2.60 -19.03 12.82
C PHE A 73 3.47 -17.93 13.45
N ALA A 74 3.27 -16.67 13.06
CA ALA A 74 4.05 -15.53 13.55
C ALA A 74 4.06 -15.39 15.07
N ASP A 75 2.98 -15.81 15.75
CA ASP A 75 2.82 -15.72 17.21
C ASP A 75 3.65 -16.76 17.99
N LYS A 76 4.28 -17.71 17.31
CA LYS A 76 5.13 -18.73 17.93
C LYS A 76 6.59 -18.30 18.09
N PHE A 77 6.97 -17.15 17.56
CA PHE A 77 8.36 -16.69 17.52
C PHE A 77 8.54 -15.34 18.24
N ASP A 78 9.75 -15.13 18.78
CA ASP A 78 10.18 -13.79 19.23
C ASP A 78 10.03 -12.78 18.07
N ARG A 79 9.25 -11.70 18.29
CA ARG A 79 8.96 -10.69 17.27
C ARG A 79 10.24 -10.07 16.67
N LYS A 80 11.29 -9.84 17.49
CA LYS A 80 12.57 -9.30 16.98
C LYS A 80 13.23 -10.26 16.00
N LYS A 81 13.39 -11.53 16.38
CA LYS A 81 14.03 -12.55 15.53
C LYS A 81 13.26 -12.75 14.25
N PHE A 82 11.94 -12.82 14.37
CA PHE A 82 11.03 -13.00 13.24
C PHE A 82 11.09 -11.81 12.27
N LEU A 83 11.01 -10.57 12.80
CA LEU A 83 11.16 -9.35 12.00
C LEU A 83 12.52 -9.30 11.28
N LEU A 84 13.62 -9.57 11.98
CA LEU A 84 14.96 -9.56 11.39
C LEU A 84 15.11 -10.59 10.28
N PHE A 85 14.59 -11.80 10.46
CA PHE A 85 14.64 -12.84 9.43
C PHE A 85 13.97 -12.37 8.13
N PHE A 86 12.74 -11.85 8.23
CA PHE A 86 12.01 -11.36 7.07
C PHE A 86 12.63 -10.09 6.48
N TYR A 87 13.15 -9.20 7.31
CA TYR A 87 13.77 -7.96 6.84
C TYR A 87 15.11 -8.20 6.15
N VAL A 88 15.92 -9.14 6.63
CA VAL A 88 17.15 -9.56 5.94
C VAL A 88 16.82 -10.22 4.58
N GLY A 89 15.82 -11.10 4.54
CA GLY A 89 15.35 -11.67 3.28
C GLY A 89 14.84 -10.61 2.30
N PHE A 90 14.13 -9.58 2.78
CA PHE A 90 13.71 -8.44 1.98
C PHE A 90 14.92 -7.66 1.42
N ILE A 91 15.94 -7.37 2.24
CA ILE A 91 17.17 -6.69 1.80
C ILE A 91 17.88 -7.51 0.70
N ILE A 92 18.01 -8.82 0.88
CA ILE A 92 18.59 -9.71 -0.13
C ILE A 92 17.75 -9.68 -1.42
N GLY A 93 16.43 -9.78 -1.32
CA GLY A 93 15.53 -9.72 -2.47
C GLY A 93 15.63 -8.39 -3.23
N THR A 94 15.68 -7.26 -2.53
CA THR A 94 15.88 -5.94 -3.13
C THR A 94 17.27 -5.83 -3.77
N ALA A 95 18.31 -6.41 -3.16
CA ALA A 95 19.65 -6.48 -3.76
C ALA A 95 19.68 -7.34 -5.03
N LEU A 96 18.90 -8.43 -5.08
CA LEU A 96 18.70 -9.20 -6.30
C LEU A 96 17.99 -8.38 -7.38
N CYS A 97 16.97 -7.58 -7.04
CA CYS A 97 16.36 -6.64 -7.98
C CYS A 97 17.38 -5.62 -8.50
N ALA A 98 18.22 -5.08 -7.59
CA ALA A 98 19.29 -4.14 -7.93
C ALA A 98 20.43 -4.76 -8.77
N SER A 99 20.50 -6.06 -8.90
CA SER A 99 21.52 -6.80 -9.67
C SER A 99 20.93 -7.48 -10.91
N ALA A 100 19.64 -7.28 -11.20
CA ALA A 100 18.95 -8.00 -12.26
C ALA A 100 19.40 -7.50 -13.66
N THR A 101 19.81 -8.42 -14.51
CA THR A 101 20.29 -8.12 -15.88
C THR A 101 19.29 -8.51 -16.96
N ASN A 102 18.25 -9.25 -16.61
CA ASN A 102 17.25 -9.73 -17.55
C ASN A 102 15.89 -9.94 -16.88
N TYR A 103 14.86 -10.12 -17.69
CA TYR A 103 13.48 -10.31 -17.26
C TYR A 103 13.28 -11.43 -16.23
N ASN A 104 13.80 -12.62 -16.53
CA ASN A 104 13.58 -13.81 -15.69
C ASN A 104 14.22 -13.65 -14.30
N PHE A 105 15.39 -13.05 -14.24
CA PHE A 105 16.07 -12.76 -12.98
C PHE A 105 15.33 -11.70 -12.18
N LEU A 106 14.87 -10.62 -12.84
CA LEU A 106 14.06 -9.59 -12.17
C LEU A 106 12.75 -10.17 -11.63
N LEU A 107 12.07 -11.02 -12.42
CA LEU A 107 10.84 -11.70 -12.01
C LEU A 107 11.06 -12.57 -10.75
N PHE A 108 12.12 -13.39 -10.76
CA PHE A 108 12.52 -14.19 -9.61
C PHE A 108 12.81 -13.32 -8.39
N ALA A 109 13.60 -12.25 -8.57
CA ALA A 109 13.93 -11.31 -7.50
C ALA A 109 12.67 -10.65 -6.91
N ARG A 110 11.70 -10.29 -7.72
CA ARG A 110 10.40 -9.71 -7.27
C ARG A 110 9.58 -10.70 -6.47
N ILE A 111 9.50 -11.97 -6.90
CA ILE A 111 8.83 -13.04 -6.14
C ILE A 111 9.52 -13.21 -4.78
N PHE A 112 10.85 -13.31 -4.79
CA PHE A 112 11.63 -13.47 -3.56
C PHE A 112 11.44 -12.29 -2.60
N THR A 113 11.56 -11.06 -3.09
CA THR A 113 11.35 -9.85 -2.30
C THR A 113 9.94 -9.79 -1.70
N GLY A 114 8.92 -10.16 -2.49
CA GLY A 114 7.54 -10.17 -2.05
C GLY A 114 7.27 -11.20 -0.94
N ILE A 115 7.85 -12.41 -1.02
CA ILE A 115 7.73 -13.43 0.04
C ILE A 115 8.18 -12.86 1.39
N PHE A 116 9.26 -12.12 1.44
CA PHE A 116 9.78 -11.55 2.67
C PHE A 116 9.09 -10.22 3.02
N GLY A 117 8.87 -9.34 2.04
CA GLY A 117 8.26 -8.02 2.25
C GLY A 117 6.82 -8.08 2.74
N GLY A 118 6.03 -9.05 2.26
CA GLY A 118 4.62 -9.21 2.61
C GLY A 118 4.34 -9.51 4.08
N VAL A 119 5.30 -10.11 4.78
CA VAL A 119 5.17 -10.47 6.19
C VAL A 119 5.52 -9.30 7.13
N ILE A 120 6.40 -8.39 6.68
CA ILE A 120 6.99 -7.34 7.52
C ILE A 120 5.90 -6.41 8.08
N GLY A 121 4.91 -6.05 7.29
CA GLY A 121 3.82 -5.18 7.72
C GLY A 121 3.01 -5.76 8.88
N SER A 122 2.62 -7.04 8.78
CA SER A 122 1.85 -7.72 9.83
C SER A 122 2.64 -7.88 11.12
N VAL A 123 3.94 -8.18 11.03
CA VAL A 123 4.83 -8.26 12.19
C VAL A 123 4.99 -6.89 12.85
N GLY A 124 5.10 -5.82 12.06
CA GLY A 124 5.12 -4.45 12.57
C GLY A 124 3.89 -4.10 13.39
N PHE A 125 2.69 -4.45 12.92
CA PHE A 125 1.45 -4.27 13.67
C PHE A 125 1.39 -5.13 14.93
N ALA A 126 1.89 -6.37 14.88
CA ALA A 126 1.98 -7.23 16.06
C ALA A 126 2.90 -6.62 17.14
N ILE A 127 4.09 -6.12 16.75
CA ILE A 127 5.00 -5.41 17.65
C ILE A 127 4.34 -4.18 18.28
N ILE A 128 3.57 -3.40 17.53
CA ILE A 128 2.81 -2.26 18.07
C ILE A 128 1.81 -2.74 19.11
N SER A 129 1.13 -3.84 18.83
CA SER A 129 0.16 -4.41 19.79
C SER A 129 0.79 -4.93 21.07
N ASP A 130 2.01 -5.45 20.99
CA ASP A 130 2.73 -6.00 22.14
C ASP A 130 3.41 -4.92 23.02
N LEU A 131 3.88 -3.81 22.39
CA LEU A 131 4.67 -2.77 23.09
C LEU A 131 3.87 -1.54 23.53
N PHE A 132 2.67 -1.33 23.00
CA PHE A 132 1.89 -0.12 23.26
C PHE A 132 0.52 -0.44 23.83
N LYS A 133 0.08 0.36 24.81
CA LYS A 133 -1.27 0.27 25.39
C LYS A 133 -2.33 0.60 24.33
N LEU A 134 -3.52 0.04 24.49
CA LEU A 134 -4.62 0.14 23.53
C LEU A 134 -4.98 1.60 23.19
N GLU A 135 -4.95 2.50 24.19
CA GLU A 135 -5.32 3.90 24.09
C GLU A 135 -4.41 4.70 23.13
N VAL A 136 -3.16 4.28 22.97
CA VAL A 136 -2.16 4.99 22.14
C VAL A 136 -1.83 4.28 20.82
N ARG A 137 -2.27 3.01 20.64
CA ARG A 137 -1.97 2.21 19.43
C ARG A 137 -2.39 2.91 18.14
N GLY A 138 -3.58 3.52 18.13
CA GLY A 138 -4.07 4.25 16.95
C GLY A 138 -3.13 5.39 16.53
N ARG A 139 -2.58 6.14 17.49
CA ARG A 139 -1.60 7.20 17.23
C ARG A 139 -0.30 6.63 16.68
N VAL A 140 0.21 5.53 17.25
CA VAL A 140 1.43 4.86 16.77
C VAL A 140 1.26 4.32 15.36
N MET A 141 0.15 3.64 15.08
CA MET A 141 -0.18 3.16 13.74
C MET A 141 -0.27 4.30 12.73
N GLY A 142 -0.86 5.44 13.12
CA GLY A 142 -0.92 6.64 12.29
C GLY A 142 0.49 7.13 11.91
N PHE A 143 1.42 7.21 12.85
CA PHE A 143 2.81 7.58 12.58
C PHE A 143 3.51 6.61 11.64
N VAL A 144 3.35 5.30 11.86
CA VAL A 144 3.96 4.28 10.99
C VAL A 144 3.37 4.34 9.57
N GLN A 145 2.07 4.59 9.45
CA GLN A 145 1.41 4.72 8.14
C GLN A 145 1.79 6.00 7.38
N MET A 146 2.32 7.04 8.04
CA MET A 146 2.90 8.19 7.34
C MET A 146 4.08 7.81 6.43
N ALA A 147 4.69 6.65 6.64
CA ALA A 147 5.71 6.08 5.76
C ALA A 147 5.21 5.94 4.32
N PHE A 148 3.91 5.66 4.09
CA PHE A 148 3.33 5.59 2.76
C PHE A 148 3.41 6.95 2.04
N ALA A 149 3.00 8.03 2.70
CA ALA A 149 3.09 9.38 2.14
C ALA A 149 4.55 9.80 1.94
N ALA A 150 5.44 9.48 2.90
CA ALA A 150 6.87 9.74 2.77
C ALA A 150 7.50 9.00 1.57
N SER A 151 7.09 7.75 1.31
CA SER A 151 7.55 6.99 0.14
C SER A 151 7.11 7.64 -1.17
N GLN A 152 5.89 8.17 -1.24
CA GLN A 152 5.41 8.87 -2.43
C GLN A 152 6.13 10.22 -2.65
N VAL A 153 6.30 11.00 -1.59
CA VAL A 153 6.79 12.40 -1.69
C VAL A 153 8.31 12.47 -1.83
N LEU A 154 9.03 11.64 -1.12
CA LEU A 154 10.49 11.61 -1.09
C LEU A 154 11.04 10.43 -1.88
N GLY A 155 10.47 9.24 -1.65
CA GLY A 155 11.02 8.00 -2.19
C GLY A 155 10.93 7.92 -3.70
N LEU A 156 9.75 8.14 -4.28
CA LEU A 156 9.57 8.04 -5.74
C LEU A 156 10.36 9.12 -6.52
N PRO A 157 10.32 10.41 -6.16
CA PRO A 157 11.12 11.41 -6.87
C PRO A 157 12.62 11.17 -6.76
N ILE A 158 13.12 10.84 -5.57
CA ILE A 158 14.54 10.53 -5.36
C ILE A 158 14.93 9.27 -6.16
N GLY A 159 14.10 8.22 -6.12
CA GLY A 159 14.30 7.01 -6.91
C GLY A 159 14.39 7.29 -8.41
N LEU A 160 13.46 8.09 -8.95
CA LEU A 160 13.48 8.47 -10.36
C LEU A 160 14.67 9.37 -10.71
N LEU A 161 15.08 10.30 -9.83
CA LEU A 161 16.28 11.09 -10.03
C LEU A 161 17.52 10.20 -10.11
N LEU A 162 17.64 9.21 -9.23
CA LEU A 162 18.74 8.24 -9.26
C LEU A 162 18.72 7.39 -10.53
N ALA A 163 17.53 6.92 -10.93
CA ALA A 163 17.37 6.14 -12.15
C ALA A 163 17.73 6.93 -13.41
N ASN A 164 17.40 8.21 -13.46
CA ASN A 164 17.74 9.10 -14.57
C ASN A 164 19.22 9.52 -14.59
N SER A 165 19.86 9.59 -13.40
CA SER A 165 21.25 10.04 -13.28
C SER A 165 22.27 8.92 -13.44
N PHE A 166 21.92 7.70 -13.08
CA PHE A 166 22.76 6.51 -13.14
C PHE A 166 22.12 5.46 -14.04
N ASP A 167 21.26 4.62 -13.46
CA ASP A 167 20.45 3.63 -14.16
C ASP A 167 19.27 3.17 -13.28
N TRP A 168 18.40 2.30 -13.83
CA TRP A 168 17.22 1.81 -13.14
C TRP A 168 17.52 0.90 -11.92
N HIS A 169 18.75 0.42 -11.72
CA HIS A 169 19.18 -0.34 -10.55
C HIS A 169 19.45 0.56 -9.33
N ALA A 170 19.83 1.83 -9.56
CA ALA A 170 20.23 2.75 -8.51
C ALA A 170 19.16 2.98 -7.42
N PRO A 171 17.86 3.11 -7.71
CA PRO A 171 16.82 3.18 -6.69
C PRO A 171 16.78 1.96 -5.76
N PHE A 172 16.97 0.76 -6.31
CA PHE A 172 17.00 -0.47 -5.50
C PHE A 172 18.24 -0.51 -4.61
N TRP A 173 19.41 -0.10 -5.10
CA TRP A 173 20.61 0.03 -4.27
C TRP A 173 20.44 1.06 -3.15
N MET A 174 19.75 2.16 -3.40
CA MET A 174 19.41 3.13 -2.35
C MET A 174 18.56 2.46 -1.26
N ILE A 175 17.52 1.70 -1.65
CA ILE A 175 16.66 0.98 -0.70
C ILE A 175 17.48 -0.05 0.10
N VAL A 176 18.35 -0.80 -0.55
CA VAL A 176 19.27 -1.75 0.12
C VAL A 176 20.12 -1.04 1.16
N GLY A 177 20.72 0.10 0.81
CA GLY A 177 21.55 0.89 1.73
C GLY A 177 20.76 1.35 2.96
N VAL A 178 19.63 1.99 2.76
CA VAL A 178 18.74 2.44 3.86
C VAL A 178 18.27 1.27 4.72
N SER A 179 17.80 0.19 4.07
CA SER A 179 17.30 -1.00 4.78
C SER A 179 18.40 -1.70 5.58
N THR A 180 19.62 -1.75 5.07
CA THR A 180 20.76 -2.33 5.79
C THR A 180 21.08 -1.54 7.05
N VAL A 181 21.11 -0.19 6.98
CA VAL A 181 21.29 0.66 8.16
C VAL A 181 20.20 0.42 9.20
N VAL A 182 18.94 0.39 8.77
CA VAL A 182 17.79 0.11 9.65
C VAL A 182 17.92 -1.30 10.24
N GLY A 183 18.26 -2.30 9.45
CA GLY A 183 18.48 -3.68 9.90
C GLY A 183 19.56 -3.81 10.98
N ILE A 184 20.68 -3.14 10.82
CA ILE A 184 21.76 -3.06 11.82
C ILE A 184 21.24 -2.40 13.11
N VAL A 185 20.50 -1.30 13.00
CA VAL A 185 19.90 -0.60 14.15
C VAL A 185 18.94 -1.52 14.92
N ILE A 186 18.11 -2.29 14.21
CA ILE A 186 17.21 -3.28 14.83
C ILE A 186 18.04 -4.36 15.54
N PHE A 187 19.02 -4.92 14.85
CA PHE A 187 19.85 -5.98 15.42
C PHE A 187 20.51 -5.56 16.73
N VAL A 188 21.09 -4.34 16.76
CA VAL A 188 21.86 -3.84 17.92
C VAL A 188 20.96 -3.31 19.04
N LYS A 189 19.94 -2.50 18.71
CA LYS A 189 19.21 -1.70 19.72
C LYS A 189 17.83 -2.24 20.08
N MET A 190 17.18 -3.04 19.23
CA MET A 190 15.87 -3.60 19.57
C MET A 190 16.01 -4.71 20.61
N LYS A 191 15.16 -4.66 21.64
CA LYS A 191 15.08 -5.72 22.66
C LYS A 191 14.20 -6.88 22.15
N PRO A 192 14.42 -8.13 22.62
CA PRO A 192 13.51 -9.24 22.35
C PRO A 192 12.08 -8.88 22.78
N VAL A 193 11.08 -9.30 22.00
CA VAL A 193 9.65 -9.10 22.31
C VAL A 193 9.01 -10.48 22.37
N THR A 194 8.88 -11.01 23.59
CA THR A 194 8.48 -12.40 23.87
C THR A 194 7.30 -12.52 24.84
N GLU A 195 6.73 -11.41 25.30
CA GLU A 195 5.66 -11.46 26.32
C GLU A 195 4.42 -12.22 25.82
N HIS A 196 4.09 -12.09 24.53
CA HIS A 196 2.99 -12.83 23.91
C HIS A 196 3.19 -14.36 23.94
N LEU A 197 4.43 -14.86 23.99
CA LEU A 197 4.72 -16.30 24.06
C LEU A 197 4.29 -16.94 25.39
N LYS A 198 4.07 -16.12 26.43
CA LYS A 198 3.61 -16.60 27.74
C LYS A 198 2.10 -16.86 27.75
N VAL A 199 1.37 -16.26 26.83
CA VAL A 199 -0.09 -16.40 26.68
C VAL A 199 -0.34 -17.35 25.52
N GLN A 200 -0.12 -18.66 25.74
CA GLN A 200 -0.45 -19.66 24.74
C GLN A 200 -1.98 -19.73 24.56
N SER A 201 -2.45 -19.38 23.38
CA SER A 201 -3.81 -19.67 22.94
C SER A 201 -3.79 -21.04 22.27
N ASP A 202 -4.53 -22.00 22.81
CA ASP A 202 -4.78 -23.33 22.22
C ASP A 202 -5.56 -23.25 20.89
N SER A 203 -5.93 -22.05 20.44
CA SER A 203 -6.67 -21.85 19.21
C SER A 203 -5.76 -22.04 17.99
N ASN A 204 -6.14 -22.95 17.11
CA ASN A 204 -5.48 -23.16 15.82
C ASN A 204 -5.65 -21.89 14.97
N ALA A 205 -4.59 -21.07 14.86
CA ALA A 205 -4.63 -19.77 14.15
C ALA A 205 -5.15 -19.92 12.71
N PHE A 206 -4.81 -21.01 12.03
CA PHE A 206 -5.32 -21.30 10.69
C PHE A 206 -6.83 -21.54 10.66
N GLN A 207 -7.38 -22.23 11.68
CA GLN A 207 -8.83 -22.43 11.79
C GLN A 207 -9.54 -21.10 12.03
N HIS A 208 -8.97 -20.22 12.86
CA HIS A 208 -9.50 -18.88 13.11
C HIS A 208 -9.48 -18.02 11.83
N LEU A 209 -8.39 -18.03 11.05
CA LEU A 209 -8.30 -17.37 9.76
C LEU A 209 -9.35 -17.91 8.78
N ALA A 210 -9.46 -19.24 8.64
CA ALA A 210 -10.44 -19.88 7.76
C ALA A 210 -11.88 -19.51 8.15
N LYS A 211 -12.20 -19.50 9.45
CA LYS A 211 -13.51 -19.05 9.96
C LYS A 211 -13.76 -17.57 9.63
N THR A 212 -12.76 -16.70 9.82
CA THR A 212 -12.87 -15.26 9.53
C THR A 212 -13.09 -15.02 8.04
N ILE A 213 -12.40 -15.77 7.15
CA ILE A 213 -12.61 -15.64 5.70
C ILE A 213 -14.02 -16.05 5.30
N SER A 214 -14.58 -17.06 5.95
CA SER A 214 -15.90 -17.64 5.61
C SER A 214 -17.07 -16.86 6.20
N GLU A 215 -16.84 -15.86 7.05
CA GLU A 215 -17.90 -15.07 7.69
C GLU A 215 -18.61 -14.18 6.64
N PRO A 216 -19.93 -14.31 6.41
CA PRO A 216 -20.63 -13.61 5.34
C PRO A 216 -20.50 -12.08 5.39
N HIS A 217 -20.43 -11.49 6.59
CA HIS A 217 -20.28 -10.05 6.76
C HIS A 217 -18.87 -9.59 6.39
N TYR A 218 -17.83 -10.40 6.64
CA TYR A 218 -16.46 -10.09 6.27
C TYR A 218 -16.20 -10.31 4.78
N LEU A 219 -16.81 -11.32 4.16
CA LEU A 219 -16.72 -11.56 2.71
C LEU A 219 -17.11 -10.34 1.89
N ARG A 220 -18.18 -9.64 2.29
CA ARG A 220 -18.65 -8.45 1.58
C ARG A 220 -17.66 -7.29 1.71
N ALA A 221 -17.03 -7.14 2.88
CA ALA A 221 -15.96 -6.17 3.08
C ALA A 221 -14.72 -6.49 2.22
N PHE A 222 -14.36 -7.77 2.14
CA PHE A 222 -13.26 -8.24 1.30
C PHE A 222 -13.52 -7.97 -0.19
N LEU A 223 -14.76 -8.19 -0.67
CA LEU A 223 -15.16 -7.81 -2.04
C LEU A 223 -15.00 -6.30 -2.29
N GLY A 224 -15.38 -5.46 -1.31
CA GLY A 224 -15.12 -4.02 -1.37
C GLY A 224 -13.63 -3.70 -1.50
N THR A 225 -12.77 -4.39 -0.74
CA THR A 225 -11.30 -4.23 -0.82
C THR A 225 -10.75 -4.67 -2.17
N ILE A 226 -11.24 -5.77 -2.75
CA ILE A 226 -10.85 -6.25 -4.08
C ILE A 226 -11.10 -5.15 -5.13
N LEU A 227 -12.30 -4.62 -5.19
CA LEU A 227 -12.65 -3.60 -6.19
C LEU A 227 -11.96 -2.25 -5.94
N LEU A 228 -11.75 -1.88 -4.67
CA LEU A 228 -10.99 -0.68 -4.32
C LEU A 228 -9.55 -0.77 -4.81
N SER A 229 -8.92 -1.91 -4.62
CA SER A 229 -7.53 -2.16 -5.06
C SER A 229 -7.43 -2.20 -6.58
N THR A 230 -8.39 -2.84 -7.25
CA THR A 230 -8.40 -2.92 -8.72
C THR A 230 -8.31 -1.54 -9.36
N GLY A 231 -9.14 -0.57 -8.92
CA GLY A 231 -9.16 0.77 -9.51
C GLY A 231 -7.84 1.54 -9.35
N GLY A 232 -7.08 1.34 -8.26
CA GLY A 232 -5.80 2.03 -8.04
C GLY A 232 -4.63 1.35 -8.76
N PHE A 233 -4.55 0.02 -8.66
CA PHE A 233 -3.38 -0.73 -9.14
C PHE A 233 -3.39 -1.02 -10.65
N MET A 234 -4.49 -0.78 -11.37
CA MET A 234 -4.50 -0.94 -12.83
C MET A 234 -3.77 0.19 -13.56
N LEU A 235 -3.93 1.45 -13.15
CA LEU A 235 -3.28 2.59 -13.81
C LEU A 235 -1.82 2.76 -13.41
N MET A 236 -1.48 2.38 -12.19
CA MET A 236 -0.18 2.65 -11.58
C MET A 236 1.02 2.11 -12.38
N PRO A 237 1.05 0.86 -12.88
CA PRO A 237 2.21 0.31 -13.57
C PRO A 237 2.62 1.05 -14.83
N PHE A 238 1.66 1.59 -15.55
CA PHE A 238 1.87 2.20 -16.87
C PHE A 238 1.85 3.73 -16.87
N GLY A 239 1.61 4.37 -15.71
CA GLY A 239 1.46 5.83 -15.61
C GLY A 239 2.69 6.61 -16.08
N SER A 240 3.91 6.15 -15.80
CA SER A 240 5.14 6.78 -16.27
C SER A 240 5.36 6.60 -17.76
N ALA A 241 5.17 5.39 -18.27
CA ALA A 241 5.32 5.09 -19.69
C ALA A 241 4.25 5.82 -20.53
N TYR A 242 3.01 5.90 -20.03
CA TYR A 242 1.96 6.69 -20.66
C TYR A 242 2.32 8.18 -20.66
N GLY A 243 2.82 8.68 -19.53
CA GLY A 243 3.27 10.07 -19.41
C GLY A 243 4.36 10.44 -20.42
N THR A 244 5.36 9.56 -20.60
CA THR A 244 6.47 9.84 -21.53
C THR A 244 6.09 9.58 -22.98
N ASN A 245 5.41 8.50 -23.28
CA ASN A 245 5.22 8.05 -24.65
C ASN A 245 3.95 8.65 -25.32
N ASN A 246 2.91 8.90 -24.54
CA ASN A 246 1.63 9.41 -25.04
C ASN A 246 1.43 10.90 -24.75
N LEU A 247 1.80 11.36 -23.52
CA LEU A 247 1.60 12.75 -23.12
C LEU A 247 2.78 13.67 -23.47
N GLY A 248 3.93 13.11 -23.91
CA GLY A 248 5.10 13.88 -24.32
C GLY A 248 5.98 14.39 -23.18
N LEU A 249 5.85 13.83 -21.96
CA LEU A 249 6.73 14.18 -20.84
C LEU A 249 8.15 13.66 -21.07
N LYS A 250 9.14 14.45 -20.68
CA LYS A 250 10.52 13.99 -20.60
C LYS A 250 10.73 13.14 -19.35
N LEU A 251 11.65 12.19 -19.40
CA LEU A 251 12.02 11.37 -18.22
C LEU A 251 12.44 12.24 -17.02
N SER A 252 13.11 13.37 -17.28
CA SER A 252 13.51 14.34 -16.25
C SER A 252 12.35 15.10 -15.60
N GLU A 253 11.16 15.07 -16.19
CA GLU A 253 9.96 15.74 -15.66
C GLU A 253 9.14 14.82 -14.73
N LEU A 254 9.33 13.50 -14.83
CA LEU A 254 8.63 12.53 -13.96
C LEU A 254 8.90 12.76 -12.47
N PRO A 255 10.15 12.99 -12.00
CA PRO A 255 10.40 13.29 -10.59
C PRO A 255 9.66 14.53 -10.09
N ILE A 256 9.54 15.57 -10.95
CA ILE A 256 8.82 16.79 -10.63
C ILE A 256 7.32 16.49 -10.49
N MET A 257 6.74 15.77 -11.46
CA MET A 257 5.33 15.39 -11.43
C MET A 257 4.97 14.60 -10.17
N TYR A 258 5.72 13.55 -9.86
CA TYR A 258 5.47 12.75 -8.67
C TYR A 258 5.76 13.50 -7.37
N GLY A 259 6.82 14.33 -7.33
CA GLY A 259 7.19 15.14 -6.17
C GLY A 259 6.12 16.17 -5.81
N VAL A 260 5.64 16.94 -6.79
CA VAL A 260 4.58 17.92 -6.57
C VAL A 260 3.29 17.23 -6.15
N THR A 261 2.87 16.17 -6.85
CA THR A 261 1.68 15.39 -6.49
C THR A 261 1.78 14.83 -5.06
N GLY A 262 2.95 14.35 -4.68
CA GLY A 262 3.21 13.83 -3.35
C GLY A 262 3.10 14.92 -2.27
N ILE A 263 3.69 16.09 -2.47
CA ILE A 263 3.60 17.22 -1.55
C ILE A 263 2.13 17.61 -1.29
N PHE A 264 1.34 17.74 -2.35
CA PHE A 264 -0.09 18.02 -2.21
C PHE A 264 -0.84 16.91 -1.45
N SER A 265 -0.46 15.64 -1.64
CA SER A 265 -1.06 14.51 -0.92
C SER A 265 -0.84 14.60 0.60
N ILE A 266 0.32 15.10 1.06
CA ILE A 266 0.59 15.34 2.50
C ILE A 266 -0.38 16.40 3.05
N PHE A 267 -0.62 17.48 2.33
CA PHE A 267 -1.52 18.54 2.80
C PHE A 267 -2.99 18.11 2.77
N PHE A 268 -3.43 17.47 1.70
CA PHE A 268 -4.82 17.07 1.55
C PHE A 268 -5.20 15.86 2.41
N GLY A 269 -4.28 14.95 2.71
CA GLY A 269 -4.57 13.76 3.51
C GLY A 269 -5.26 14.06 4.86
N PRO A 270 -4.67 14.88 5.74
CA PRO A 270 -5.30 15.27 7.01
C PRO A 270 -6.62 16.05 6.83
N MET A 271 -6.72 16.87 5.78
CA MET A 271 -7.96 17.61 5.47
C MET A 271 -9.09 16.65 5.09
N ILE A 272 -8.79 15.65 4.26
CA ILE A 272 -9.72 14.60 3.86
C ILE A 272 -10.14 13.77 5.08
N GLY A 273 -9.22 13.45 5.99
CA GLY A 273 -9.55 12.75 7.23
C GLY A 273 -10.58 13.53 8.06
N LYS A 274 -10.33 14.83 8.30
CA LYS A 274 -11.28 15.69 9.00
C LYS A 274 -12.61 15.84 8.27
N LEU A 275 -12.58 15.90 6.94
CA LEU A 275 -13.80 15.97 6.11
C LEU A 275 -14.61 14.67 6.23
N SER A 276 -13.93 13.53 6.24
CA SER A 276 -14.54 12.20 6.42
C SER A 276 -15.24 12.07 7.77
N ASP A 277 -14.69 12.69 8.83
CA ASP A 277 -15.33 12.69 10.15
C ASP A 277 -16.55 13.63 10.20
N LYS A 278 -16.56 14.73 9.44
CA LYS A 278 -17.67 15.69 9.40
C LYS A 278 -18.80 15.29 8.47
N LEU A 279 -18.49 14.89 7.23
CA LEU A 279 -19.48 14.54 6.20
C LEU A 279 -19.95 13.10 6.29
N GLY A 280 -19.23 12.27 7.04
CA GLY A 280 -19.41 10.82 7.06
C GLY A 280 -18.51 10.11 6.05
N LYS A 281 -18.17 8.87 6.39
CA LYS A 281 -17.18 8.08 5.65
C LYS A 281 -17.63 7.74 4.23
N PHE A 282 -18.88 7.32 4.07
CA PHE A 282 -19.44 7.02 2.75
C PHE A 282 -19.53 8.26 1.85
N ASN A 283 -19.98 9.40 2.36
CA ASN A 283 -20.11 10.62 1.55
C ASN A 283 -18.74 11.09 1.04
N THR A 284 -17.72 11.04 1.88
CA THR A 284 -16.33 11.38 1.48
C THR A 284 -15.80 10.40 0.46
N PHE A 285 -16.08 9.10 0.62
CA PHE A 285 -15.75 8.06 -0.36
C PHE A 285 -16.43 8.32 -1.71
N LEU A 286 -17.71 8.68 -1.70
CA LEU A 286 -18.49 8.96 -2.91
C LEU A 286 -17.94 10.18 -3.66
N ILE A 287 -17.69 11.29 -2.96
CA ILE A 287 -17.08 12.51 -3.55
C ILE A 287 -15.72 12.16 -4.17
N GLY A 288 -14.85 11.45 -3.44
CA GLY A 288 -13.56 11.00 -3.94
C GLY A 288 -13.69 10.09 -5.16
N SER A 289 -14.70 9.23 -5.20
CA SER A 289 -14.96 8.34 -6.34
C SER A 289 -15.43 9.11 -7.57
N ILE A 290 -16.32 10.08 -7.42
CA ILE A 290 -16.79 10.94 -8.53
C ILE A 290 -15.61 11.72 -9.12
N ILE A 291 -14.78 12.35 -8.25
CA ILE A 291 -13.58 13.06 -8.69
C ILE A 291 -12.65 12.10 -9.46
N SER A 292 -12.38 10.92 -8.92
CA SER A 292 -11.49 9.94 -9.54
C SER A 292 -12.04 9.45 -10.89
N ILE A 293 -13.33 9.17 -11.00
CA ILE A 293 -13.98 8.74 -12.25
C ILE A 293 -13.82 9.81 -13.33
N ILE A 294 -14.11 11.06 -13.01
CA ILE A 294 -13.97 12.19 -13.97
C ILE A 294 -12.50 12.33 -14.37
N MET A 295 -11.58 12.33 -13.42
CA MET A 295 -10.15 12.51 -13.71
C MET A 295 -9.55 11.35 -14.50
N VAL A 296 -9.93 10.10 -14.21
CA VAL A 296 -9.51 8.94 -15.00
C VAL A 296 -10.02 9.04 -16.42
N GLY A 297 -11.31 9.40 -16.60
CA GLY A 297 -11.89 9.58 -17.94
C GLY A 297 -11.19 10.66 -18.77
N ILE A 298 -10.78 11.76 -18.15
CA ILE A 298 -10.01 12.82 -18.81
C ILE A 298 -8.58 12.35 -19.07
N TYR A 299 -7.88 11.86 -18.04
CA TYR A 299 -6.45 11.56 -18.09
C TYR A 299 -6.10 10.49 -19.13
N THR A 300 -6.91 9.44 -19.23
CA THR A 300 -6.63 8.31 -20.13
C THR A 300 -6.93 8.60 -21.61
N GLN A 301 -7.50 9.75 -21.93
CA GLN A 301 -7.77 10.20 -23.29
C GLN A 301 -6.90 11.39 -23.72
N LEU A 302 -5.97 11.82 -22.88
CA LEU A 302 -5.09 12.94 -23.22
C LEU A 302 -4.09 12.55 -24.32
N GLY A 303 -3.86 13.49 -25.23
CA GLY A 303 -2.70 13.49 -26.11
C GLY A 303 -1.54 14.28 -25.51
N ILE A 304 -0.66 14.82 -26.37
CA ILE A 304 0.48 15.65 -25.94
C ILE A 304 -0.03 16.84 -25.12
N THR A 305 0.41 16.90 -23.85
CA THR A 305 -0.12 17.83 -22.86
C THR A 305 1.03 18.46 -22.06
N PRO A 306 1.00 19.78 -21.80
CA PRO A 306 2.03 20.45 -21.02
C PRO A 306 2.12 19.89 -19.57
N LEU A 307 3.34 19.81 -19.02
CA LEU A 307 3.64 19.27 -17.69
C LEU A 307 2.73 19.85 -16.60
N TRP A 308 2.52 21.18 -16.57
CA TRP A 308 1.73 21.83 -15.52
C TRP A 308 0.26 21.37 -15.52
N VAL A 309 -0.33 21.10 -16.70
CA VAL A 309 -1.69 20.52 -16.80
C VAL A 309 -1.72 19.11 -16.22
N ILE A 310 -0.75 18.29 -16.61
CA ILE A 310 -0.62 16.91 -16.11
C ILE A 310 -0.47 16.91 -14.59
N ILE A 311 0.32 17.80 -14.02
CA ILE A 311 0.48 17.94 -12.56
C ILE A 311 -0.85 18.27 -11.91
N ILE A 312 -1.61 19.25 -12.42
CA ILE A 312 -2.92 19.61 -11.85
C ILE A 312 -3.87 18.41 -11.88
N LEU A 313 -3.97 17.72 -13.02
CA LEU A 313 -4.84 16.55 -13.16
C LEU A 313 -4.43 15.42 -12.20
N ASN A 314 -3.12 15.17 -12.07
CA ASN A 314 -2.61 14.17 -11.11
C ASN A 314 -2.92 14.56 -9.66
N VAL A 315 -2.71 15.82 -9.26
CA VAL A 315 -3.03 16.29 -7.90
C VAL A 315 -4.51 16.07 -7.58
N ILE A 316 -5.41 16.41 -8.51
CA ILE A 316 -6.85 16.21 -8.33
C ILE A 316 -7.19 14.71 -8.27
N LEU A 317 -6.62 13.91 -9.18
CA LEU A 317 -6.82 12.46 -9.21
C LEU A 317 -6.36 11.80 -7.89
N PHE A 318 -5.14 12.10 -7.44
CA PHE A 318 -4.60 11.54 -6.20
C PHE A 318 -5.35 12.03 -4.95
N THR A 319 -5.91 13.25 -4.98
CA THR A 319 -6.81 13.75 -3.93
C THR A 319 -8.08 12.89 -3.87
N GLY A 320 -8.69 12.59 -5.02
CA GLY A 320 -9.84 11.69 -5.12
C GLY A 320 -9.51 10.27 -4.64
N ILE A 321 -8.39 9.71 -5.06
CA ILE A 321 -7.90 8.38 -4.62
C ILE A 321 -7.68 8.37 -3.11
N SER A 322 -7.05 9.41 -2.55
CA SER A 322 -6.81 9.54 -1.10
C SER A 322 -8.12 9.59 -0.31
N ALA A 323 -9.14 10.32 -0.80
CA ALA A 323 -10.44 10.39 -0.18
C ALA A 323 -11.11 8.99 -0.14
N ARG A 324 -11.01 8.21 -1.22
CA ARG A 324 -11.49 6.83 -1.27
C ARG A 324 -10.76 5.93 -0.29
N MET A 325 -9.42 5.98 -0.28
CA MET A 325 -8.58 5.13 0.56
C MET A 325 -8.77 5.41 2.05
N ILE A 326 -8.75 6.67 2.47
CA ILE A 326 -8.90 7.08 3.87
C ILE A 326 -10.28 6.68 4.40
N SER A 327 -11.33 6.99 3.65
CA SER A 327 -12.70 6.72 4.07
C SER A 327 -13.04 5.23 4.11
N SER A 328 -12.62 4.46 3.09
CA SER A 328 -12.82 3.01 3.06
C SER A 328 -12.02 2.30 4.14
N SER A 329 -10.76 2.69 4.37
CA SER A 329 -9.95 2.12 5.45
C SER A 329 -10.60 2.32 6.82
N ALA A 330 -11.17 3.51 7.06
CA ALA A 330 -11.90 3.79 8.29
C ALA A 330 -13.13 2.89 8.46
N LEU A 331 -13.91 2.67 7.40
CA LEU A 331 -15.05 1.74 7.41
C LEU A 331 -14.60 0.30 7.67
N MET A 332 -13.54 -0.18 6.98
CA MET A 332 -13.02 -1.53 7.14
C MET A 332 -12.56 -1.84 8.57
N THR A 333 -11.99 -0.86 9.28
CA THR A 333 -11.59 -1.03 10.70
C THR A 333 -12.76 -1.14 11.66
N ALA A 334 -13.96 -0.67 11.28
CA ALA A 334 -15.16 -0.73 12.11
C ALA A 334 -15.95 -2.06 11.97
N ILE A 335 -15.68 -2.85 10.94
CA ILE A 335 -16.43 -4.08 10.64
C ILE A 335 -16.12 -5.23 11.61
N PRO A 336 -14.84 -5.60 11.87
CA PRO A 336 -14.54 -6.78 12.67
C PRO A 336 -14.88 -6.60 14.15
N SER A 337 -15.24 -7.72 14.79
CA SER A 337 -15.30 -7.78 16.25
C SER A 337 -13.91 -7.55 16.86
N MET A 338 -13.84 -7.16 18.14
CA MET A 338 -12.55 -7.00 18.84
C MET A 338 -11.69 -8.28 18.77
N LYS A 339 -12.33 -9.45 18.82
CA LYS A 339 -11.70 -10.77 18.77
C LYS A 339 -11.10 -11.08 17.40
N ASP A 340 -11.81 -10.70 16.33
CA ASP A 340 -11.44 -11.07 14.94
C ASP A 340 -10.60 -9.99 14.24
N ARG A 341 -10.41 -8.82 14.88
CA ARG A 341 -9.78 -7.65 14.25
C ARG A 341 -8.41 -7.95 13.65
N GLY A 342 -7.56 -8.69 14.37
CA GLY A 342 -6.23 -9.06 13.90
C GLY A 342 -6.29 -9.96 12.65
N ALA A 343 -7.09 -11.02 12.71
CA ALA A 343 -7.29 -11.95 11.61
C ALA A 343 -7.89 -11.25 10.39
N PHE A 344 -8.95 -10.45 10.59
CA PHE A 344 -9.59 -9.68 9.53
C PHE A 344 -8.61 -8.72 8.84
N MET A 345 -7.82 -7.94 9.60
CA MET A 345 -6.88 -6.97 9.01
C MET A 345 -5.76 -7.65 8.25
N SER A 346 -5.26 -8.81 8.72
CA SER A 346 -4.27 -9.61 7.99
C SER A 346 -4.82 -10.15 6.67
N ILE A 347 -6.02 -10.73 6.70
CA ILE A 347 -6.71 -11.22 5.51
C ILE A 347 -6.97 -10.07 4.53
N ASN A 348 -7.50 -8.94 5.03
CA ASN A 348 -7.79 -7.78 4.21
C ASN A 348 -6.55 -7.21 3.52
N SER A 349 -5.42 -7.15 4.22
CA SER A 349 -4.13 -6.73 3.65
C SER A 349 -3.64 -7.69 2.55
N SER A 350 -3.74 -9.00 2.78
CA SER A 350 -3.37 -10.02 1.79
C SER A 350 -4.28 -9.98 0.56
N ILE A 351 -5.59 -9.80 0.76
CA ILE A 351 -6.55 -9.61 -0.33
C ILE A 351 -6.23 -8.36 -1.13
N GLN A 352 -5.90 -7.25 -0.47
CA GLN A 352 -5.50 -6.01 -1.13
C GLN A 352 -4.28 -6.22 -2.02
N GLN A 353 -3.25 -6.90 -1.53
CA GLN A 353 -2.03 -7.21 -2.29
C GLN A 353 -2.33 -8.11 -3.49
N ILE A 354 -3.02 -9.24 -3.29
CA ILE A 354 -3.37 -10.18 -4.36
C ILE A 354 -4.22 -9.50 -5.42
N SER A 355 -5.24 -8.73 -5.01
CA SER A 355 -6.12 -8.01 -5.93
C SER A 355 -5.37 -6.93 -6.71
N GLY A 356 -4.43 -6.22 -6.05
CA GLY A 356 -3.53 -5.29 -6.73
C GLY A 356 -2.64 -5.99 -7.77
N GLY A 357 -2.14 -7.19 -7.44
CA GLY A 357 -1.40 -8.04 -8.38
C GLY A 357 -2.25 -8.44 -9.59
N VAL A 358 -3.46 -8.96 -9.36
CA VAL A 358 -4.40 -9.30 -10.44
C VAL A 358 -4.69 -8.08 -11.32
N ALA A 359 -4.95 -6.93 -10.71
CA ALA A 359 -5.23 -5.70 -11.41
C ALA A 359 -4.05 -5.25 -12.31
N SER A 360 -2.83 -5.28 -11.77
CA SER A 360 -1.61 -4.93 -12.53
C SER A 360 -1.32 -5.91 -13.66
N PHE A 361 -1.58 -7.20 -13.45
CA PHE A 361 -1.46 -8.22 -14.48
C PHE A 361 -2.47 -8.01 -15.62
N ILE A 362 -3.75 -7.83 -15.28
CA ILE A 362 -4.80 -7.55 -16.26
C ILE A 362 -4.49 -6.26 -17.04
N ALA A 363 -4.02 -5.21 -16.37
CA ALA A 363 -3.59 -3.98 -17.03
C ALA A 363 -2.50 -4.23 -18.08
N GLY A 364 -1.53 -5.11 -17.77
CA GLY A 364 -0.48 -5.50 -18.71
C GLY A 364 -0.98 -6.31 -19.91
N LEU A 365 -2.14 -6.96 -19.81
CA LEU A 365 -2.80 -7.63 -20.94
C LEU A 365 -3.63 -6.68 -21.81
N ILE A 366 -4.19 -5.63 -21.21
CA ILE A 366 -5.02 -4.62 -21.92
C ILE A 366 -4.12 -3.65 -22.70
N VAL A 367 -3.09 -3.12 -22.02
CA VAL A 367 -2.21 -2.10 -22.62
C VAL A 367 -1.24 -2.75 -23.57
N VAL A 368 -1.17 -2.25 -24.80
CA VAL A 368 -0.25 -2.72 -25.84
C VAL A 368 0.71 -1.61 -26.21
N GLN A 369 2.01 -1.88 -26.23
CA GLN A 369 3.01 -0.92 -26.71
C GLN A 369 3.25 -1.11 -28.19
N GLN A 370 3.06 -0.05 -28.97
CA GLN A 370 3.39 -0.03 -30.40
C GLN A 370 4.89 0.05 -30.66
N PRO A 371 5.37 -0.25 -31.88
CA PRO A 371 6.79 -0.12 -32.24
C PRO A 371 7.36 1.31 -32.08
N ASN A 372 6.53 2.34 -32.14
CA ASN A 372 6.89 3.75 -31.90
C ASN A 372 6.93 4.12 -30.40
N GLY A 373 6.62 3.16 -29.51
CA GLY A 373 6.59 3.33 -28.05
C GLY A 373 5.25 3.76 -27.48
N ILE A 374 4.31 4.26 -28.28
CA ILE A 374 2.98 4.69 -27.83
C ILE A 374 2.24 3.51 -27.18
N LEU A 375 1.56 3.79 -26.09
CA LEU A 375 0.70 2.82 -25.40
C LEU A 375 -0.73 2.93 -25.94
N ASP A 376 -1.19 1.87 -26.60
CA ASP A 376 -2.57 1.71 -27.03
C ASP A 376 -3.44 1.13 -25.94
N HIS A 377 -4.76 1.29 -26.09
CA HIS A 377 -5.79 0.77 -25.18
C HIS A 377 -5.73 1.31 -23.74
N TYR A 378 -5.03 2.45 -23.55
CA TYR A 378 -4.99 3.08 -22.23
C TYR A 378 -6.34 3.70 -21.87
N ASP A 379 -7.15 4.07 -22.85
CA ASP A 379 -8.55 4.47 -22.71
C ASP A 379 -9.43 3.29 -22.25
N ILE A 380 -9.25 2.09 -22.83
CA ILE A 380 -9.95 0.86 -22.40
C ILE A 380 -9.60 0.52 -20.95
N LEU A 381 -8.32 0.66 -20.59
CA LEU A 381 -7.88 0.53 -19.19
C LEU A 381 -8.63 1.52 -18.29
N GLY A 382 -8.74 2.79 -18.71
CA GLY A 382 -9.50 3.83 -18.01
C GLY A 382 -10.96 3.46 -17.82
N TYR A 383 -11.65 2.99 -18.85
CA TYR A 383 -13.05 2.55 -18.75
C TYR A 383 -13.22 1.35 -17.81
N THR A 384 -12.28 0.41 -17.82
CA THR A 384 -12.28 -0.75 -16.89
C THR A 384 -12.16 -0.28 -15.44
N VAL A 385 -11.27 0.67 -15.19
CA VAL A 385 -11.08 1.28 -13.87
C VAL A 385 -12.34 2.04 -13.43
N ILE A 386 -12.95 2.83 -14.30
CA ILE A 386 -14.21 3.54 -14.03
C ILE A 386 -15.31 2.54 -13.67
N GLY A 387 -15.47 1.47 -14.44
CA GLY A 387 -16.44 0.42 -14.16
C GLY A 387 -16.25 -0.21 -12.78
N SER A 388 -14.99 -0.54 -12.41
CA SER A 388 -14.65 -1.06 -11.10
C SER A 388 -14.97 -0.05 -9.96
N MET A 389 -14.75 1.25 -10.20
CA MET A 389 -15.06 2.30 -9.24
C MET A 389 -16.57 2.44 -9.00
N VAL A 390 -17.38 2.35 -10.05
CA VAL A 390 -18.85 2.42 -9.95
C VAL A 390 -19.39 1.25 -9.12
N VAL A 391 -18.92 0.03 -9.38
CA VAL A 391 -19.31 -1.14 -8.60
C VAL A 391 -18.84 -1.02 -7.15
N ALA A 392 -17.63 -0.51 -6.92
CA ALA A 392 -17.10 -0.27 -5.58
C ALA A 392 -17.96 0.70 -4.77
N ILE A 393 -18.55 1.73 -5.38
CA ILE A 393 -19.47 2.67 -4.70
C ILE A 393 -20.65 1.91 -4.08
N GLY A 394 -21.28 1.01 -4.84
CA GLY A 394 -22.40 0.20 -4.35
C GLY A 394 -22.02 -0.71 -3.18
N LEU A 395 -20.86 -1.38 -3.26
CA LEU A 395 -20.39 -2.25 -2.17
C LEU A 395 -20.01 -1.47 -0.90
N ILE A 396 -19.32 -0.35 -1.04
CA ILE A 396 -18.94 0.47 0.13
C ILE A 396 -20.17 1.14 0.75
N TYR A 397 -21.19 1.53 -0.04
CA TYR A 397 -22.47 1.97 0.50
C TYR A 397 -23.11 0.90 1.39
N TRP A 398 -23.13 -0.32 0.92
CA TRP A 398 -23.69 -1.43 1.67
C TRP A 398 -22.88 -1.73 2.96
N VAL A 399 -21.56 -1.63 2.92
CA VAL A 399 -20.70 -1.75 4.11
C VAL A 399 -21.00 -0.63 5.11
N ASP A 400 -21.16 0.61 4.67
CA ASP A 400 -21.51 1.76 5.52
C ASP A 400 -22.85 1.54 6.23
N GLN A 401 -23.89 1.05 5.50
CA GLN A 401 -25.17 0.72 6.10
C GLN A 401 -25.06 -0.34 7.20
N TYR A 402 -24.27 -1.38 6.96
CA TYR A 402 -24.05 -2.42 7.96
C TYR A 402 -23.35 -1.89 9.23
N VAL A 403 -22.35 -1.02 9.07
CA VAL A 403 -21.64 -0.40 10.20
C VAL A 403 -22.60 0.48 11.00
N ARG A 404 -23.42 1.31 10.34
CA ARG A 404 -24.41 2.19 11.00
C ARG A 404 -25.45 1.39 11.80
N GLN A 405 -26.04 0.37 11.20
CA GLN A 405 -27.01 -0.48 11.90
C GLN A 405 -26.44 -1.13 13.16
N ARG A 406 -25.17 -1.55 13.09
CA ARG A 406 -24.48 -2.14 14.25
C ARG A 406 -24.19 -1.11 15.34
N GLU A 407 -23.83 0.12 14.99
CA GLU A 407 -23.64 1.20 15.95
C GLU A 407 -24.96 1.61 16.64
N GLU A 408 -26.06 1.67 15.89
CA GLU A 408 -27.39 1.95 16.43
C GLU A 408 -27.86 0.85 17.39
N SER A 409 -27.67 -0.42 17.02
CA SER A 409 -28.01 -1.55 17.88
C SER A 409 -27.27 -1.51 19.22
N LYS A 410 -25.95 -1.19 19.19
CA LYS A 410 -25.16 -1.03 20.41
C LYS A 410 -25.65 0.11 21.30
N LYS A 411 -25.95 1.28 20.70
CA LYS A 411 -26.50 2.41 21.47
C LYS A 411 -27.81 2.07 22.13
N LEU A 412 -28.67 1.30 21.49
CA LEU A 412 -29.95 0.82 22.04
C LEU A 412 -29.74 -0.18 23.18
N GLU A 413 -28.72 -1.04 23.11
CA GLU A 413 -28.33 -1.94 24.20
C GLU A 413 -27.79 -1.17 25.41
N ASP A 414 -26.87 -0.21 25.18
CA ASP A 414 -26.30 0.65 26.24
C ASP A 414 -27.35 1.54 26.93
N MET A 415 -28.45 1.91 26.26
CA MET A 415 -29.56 2.67 26.86
C MET A 415 -30.54 1.81 27.65
N LYS A 416 -30.46 0.48 27.55
CA LYS A 416 -31.33 -0.45 28.29
C LYS A 416 -30.70 -0.97 29.60
N VAL A 417 -29.41 -0.69 29.81
CA VAL A 417 -28.66 -0.97 31.02
C VAL A 417 -28.60 0.26 31.89
#